data_e3d5049a3838a269b94bca19513f352b
#
_entry.id   e3d5049a3838a269b94bca19513f352b
#
_cell.length_a   1.000
_cell.length_b   1.000
_cell.length_c   1.000
_cell.angle_alpha   90.00
_cell.angle_beta   90.00
_cell.angle_gamma   90.00
#
_symmetry.space_group_name_H-M   'P 1'
#
loop_
_entity.id
_entity.type
_entity.pdbx_description
1 polymer ?
#
loop_
_entity_poly.entity_id
_entity_poly.type
_entity_poly.pdbx_seq_one_letter_code
_entity_poly.pdbx_strand_id
1 'polypeptide(L)'
;MLVLSIAFLISLSLTLLVVRHAKNGGHKLYDVDLSGPQKFHSAPVPRVGGIGIVAGVLAGLLALAWVEPSAWAPALLLLLCAIPAFGSGVTEDISKSQSPRRRLFFTAVSAALGVLLLDGSIKRTDIPGLDWIVSHPMGAALVTVFVVAGVANSLNIIDGFNGLASMCAVLMLASVGYVAFQVNDMLIVWLAVAGVGAVLGFFVLNFPAGLIFLGDGGAYFLGFYVAELAILLLHRNPSVSPMFPLLVCIYPVFETVFSIYRRVMLRGQPAGMPDGI
;
A
#
# COMPACT_ATOMS: atom_id res chain seq x y z
N MET A 1 -0.76 21.91 -4.17
CA MET A 1 0.71 21.92 -4.15
C MET A 1 1.29 21.78 -2.74
N LEU A 2 0.83 22.54 -1.74
CA LEU A 2 1.35 22.45 -0.35
C LEU A 2 1.38 21.03 0.22
N VAL A 3 0.27 20.29 0.15
CA VAL A 3 0.14 18.90 0.65
C VAL A 3 1.18 17.97 0.02
N LEU A 4 1.30 18.01 -1.31
CA LEU A 4 2.28 17.21 -2.05
C LEU A 4 3.71 17.53 -1.62
N SER A 5 4.06 18.84 -1.58
CA SER A 5 5.42 19.28 -1.25
C SER A 5 5.81 18.90 0.17
N ILE A 6 4.90 19.07 1.15
CA ILE A 6 5.17 18.69 2.54
C ILE A 6 5.32 17.17 2.66
N ALA A 7 4.41 16.40 2.07
CA ALA A 7 4.49 14.95 2.08
C ALA A 7 5.81 14.44 1.46
N PHE A 8 6.20 15.01 0.33
CA PHE A 8 7.47 14.69 -0.35
C PHE A 8 8.68 15.01 0.52
N LEU A 9 8.78 16.25 1.03
CA LEU A 9 9.95 16.71 1.77
C LEU A 9 10.12 15.95 3.10
N ILE A 10 9.04 15.68 3.82
CA ILE A 10 9.10 14.93 5.08
C ILE A 10 9.47 13.48 4.81
N SER A 11 8.87 12.84 3.79
CA SER A 11 9.23 11.47 3.40
C SER A 11 10.69 11.38 2.99
N LEU A 12 11.16 12.26 2.10
CA LEU A 12 12.56 12.30 1.67
C LEU A 12 13.54 12.52 2.83
N SER A 13 13.25 13.49 3.69
CA SER A 13 14.10 13.83 4.82
C SER A 13 14.22 12.68 5.83
N LEU A 14 13.08 12.07 6.19
CA LEU A 14 13.08 10.96 7.14
C LEU A 14 13.72 9.71 6.55
N THR A 15 13.45 9.41 5.27
CA THR A 15 14.10 8.31 4.56
C THR A 15 15.62 8.51 4.50
N LEU A 16 16.08 9.73 4.23
CA LEU A 16 17.51 10.06 4.27
C LEU A 16 18.13 9.89 5.66
N LEU A 17 17.41 10.31 6.72
CA LEU A 17 17.85 10.10 8.10
C LEU A 17 17.97 8.61 8.43
N VAL A 18 17.02 7.78 8.01
CA VAL A 18 17.07 6.32 8.19
C VAL A 18 18.30 5.74 7.48
N VAL A 19 18.56 6.11 6.23
CA VAL A 19 19.73 5.65 5.47
C VAL A 19 21.03 6.06 6.19
N ARG A 20 21.14 7.30 6.67
CA ARG A 20 22.32 7.79 7.40
C ARG A 20 22.50 7.07 8.74
N HIS A 21 21.42 6.90 9.51
CA HIS A 21 21.48 6.19 10.80
C HIS A 21 21.91 4.74 10.62
N ALA A 22 21.37 4.07 9.61
CA ALA A 22 21.76 2.71 9.28
C ALA A 22 23.26 2.63 8.99
N LYS A 23 23.82 3.50 8.16
CA LYS A 23 25.28 3.54 7.85
C LYS A 23 26.16 3.75 9.09
N ASN A 24 25.66 4.42 10.12
CA ASN A 24 26.44 4.76 11.33
C ASN A 24 26.32 3.71 12.45
N GLY A 25 25.86 2.47 12.16
CA GLY A 25 25.86 1.38 13.15
C GLY A 25 24.51 0.78 13.50
N GLY A 26 23.45 1.14 12.78
CA GLY A 26 22.09 0.59 12.97
C GLY A 26 21.93 -0.83 12.43
N HIS A 27 22.77 -1.78 12.83
CA HIS A 27 22.81 -3.16 12.27
C HIS A 27 21.48 -3.90 12.28
N LYS A 28 20.55 -3.57 13.17
CA LYS A 28 19.21 -4.23 13.24
C LYS A 28 18.26 -3.87 12.10
N LEU A 29 18.54 -2.78 11.38
CA LEU A 29 17.68 -2.30 10.27
C LEU A 29 18.12 -2.83 8.90
N TYR A 30 19.23 -3.55 8.84
CA TYR A 30 19.77 -4.08 7.58
C TYR A 30 19.22 -5.44 7.22
N ASP A 31 18.99 -5.65 5.93
CA ASP A 31 18.92 -6.99 5.37
C ASP A 31 20.35 -7.52 5.18
N VAL A 32 20.80 -8.32 6.16
CA VAL A 32 22.13 -8.91 6.18
C VAL A 32 22.17 -10.20 5.37
N ASP A 33 21.02 -10.79 5.06
CA ASP A 33 20.94 -12.01 4.26
C ASP A 33 21.11 -11.69 2.78
N LEU A 34 22.31 -11.93 2.29
CA LEU A 34 22.71 -11.78 0.87
C LEU A 34 22.47 -13.05 0.05
N SER A 35 21.97 -14.13 0.66
CA SER A 35 21.76 -15.42 0.01
C SER A 35 20.30 -15.56 -0.45
N GLY A 36 20.10 -15.82 -1.74
CA GLY A 36 18.78 -16.11 -2.31
C GLY A 36 18.63 -15.66 -3.75
N PRO A 37 17.80 -16.35 -4.54
CA PRO A 37 17.66 -16.10 -5.99
C PRO A 37 17.05 -14.73 -6.35
N GLN A 38 16.48 -14.01 -5.38
CA GLN A 38 15.85 -12.69 -5.58
C GLN A 38 16.69 -11.53 -5.04
N LYS A 39 17.95 -11.78 -4.62
CA LYS A 39 18.81 -10.75 -3.99
C LYS A 39 19.89 -10.28 -4.94
N PHE A 40 19.71 -9.09 -5.49
CA PHE A 40 20.62 -8.48 -6.46
C PHE A 40 21.58 -7.45 -5.83
N HIS A 41 21.69 -7.39 -4.48
CA HIS A 41 22.55 -6.38 -3.83
C HIS A 41 23.85 -6.99 -3.31
N SER A 42 24.91 -6.21 -3.47
CA SER A 42 26.25 -6.51 -2.97
C SER A 42 26.52 -5.98 -1.55
N ALA A 43 25.62 -5.19 -0.97
CA ALA A 43 25.77 -4.58 0.35
C ALA A 43 24.46 -4.62 1.15
N PRO A 44 24.52 -4.68 2.50
CA PRO A 44 23.34 -4.61 3.36
C PRO A 44 22.58 -3.29 3.16
N VAL A 45 21.25 -3.34 2.96
CA VAL A 45 20.37 -2.19 2.74
C VAL A 45 19.24 -2.18 3.78
N PRO A 46 18.90 -1.02 4.38
CA PRO A 46 17.78 -0.94 5.33
C PRO A 46 16.42 -1.18 4.63
N ARG A 47 15.52 -1.95 5.29
CA ARG A 47 14.21 -2.37 4.77
C ARG A 47 13.03 -1.69 5.46
N VAL A 48 13.18 -0.45 5.88
CA VAL A 48 12.16 0.28 6.66
C VAL A 48 11.72 1.57 5.97
N GLY A 49 11.75 1.61 4.65
CA GLY A 49 11.35 2.78 3.84
C GLY A 49 9.90 3.20 4.06
N GLY A 50 9.02 2.26 4.39
CA GLY A 50 7.64 2.53 4.75
C GLY A 50 7.47 3.54 5.87
N ILE A 51 8.40 3.65 6.81
CA ILE A 51 8.35 4.65 7.90
C ILE A 51 8.39 6.07 7.32
N GLY A 52 9.28 6.32 6.34
CA GLY A 52 9.36 7.61 5.67
C GLY A 52 8.08 7.96 4.91
N ILE A 53 7.48 6.98 4.22
CA ILE A 53 6.24 7.17 3.47
C ILE A 53 5.07 7.50 4.41
N VAL A 54 4.86 6.71 5.48
CA VAL A 54 3.77 6.95 6.44
C VAL A 54 3.90 8.31 7.11
N ALA A 55 5.12 8.69 7.51
CA ALA A 55 5.37 10.01 8.08
C ALA A 55 5.12 11.14 7.06
N GLY A 56 5.50 10.94 5.80
CA GLY A 56 5.20 11.88 4.71
C GLY A 56 3.70 12.06 4.48
N VAL A 57 2.94 10.95 4.42
CA VAL A 57 1.47 11.00 4.30
C VAL A 57 0.88 11.73 5.50
N LEU A 58 1.25 11.36 6.73
CA LEU A 58 0.77 12.02 7.95
C LEU A 58 1.04 13.53 7.92
N ALA A 59 2.25 13.95 7.56
CA ALA A 59 2.59 15.37 7.49
C ALA A 59 1.80 16.11 6.40
N GLY A 60 1.59 15.48 5.24
CA GLY A 60 0.74 16.02 4.18
C GLY A 60 -0.71 16.19 4.62
N LEU A 61 -1.26 15.22 5.37
CA LEU A 61 -2.62 15.28 5.90
C LEU A 61 -2.76 16.28 7.05
N LEU A 62 -1.73 16.46 7.89
CA LEU A 62 -1.68 17.55 8.87
C LEU A 62 -1.71 18.93 8.19
N ALA A 63 -0.96 19.09 7.10
CA ALA A 63 -1.01 20.32 6.31
C ALA A 63 -2.38 20.51 5.64
N LEU A 64 -3.03 19.44 5.19
CA LEU A 64 -4.39 19.47 4.65
C LEU A 64 -5.40 19.92 5.72
N ALA A 65 -5.30 19.41 6.95
CA ALA A 65 -6.19 19.79 8.05
C ALA A 65 -6.16 21.31 8.35
N TRP A 66 -5.03 21.95 8.06
CA TRP A 66 -4.89 23.41 8.19
C TRP A 66 -5.62 24.17 7.07
N VAL A 67 -5.66 23.59 5.86
CA VAL A 67 -6.27 24.21 4.68
C VAL A 67 -7.76 23.86 4.55
N GLU A 68 -8.10 22.61 4.86
CA GLU A 68 -9.44 22.04 4.74
C GLU A 68 -9.77 21.21 6.00
N PRO A 69 -10.22 21.88 7.09
CA PRO A 69 -10.48 21.20 8.36
C PRO A 69 -11.49 20.05 8.29
N SER A 70 -12.41 20.08 7.33
CA SER A 70 -13.40 19.01 7.13
C SER A 70 -12.79 17.68 6.69
N ALA A 71 -11.62 17.71 6.05
CA ALA A 71 -10.90 16.53 5.58
C ALA A 71 -10.14 15.79 6.72
N TRP A 72 -9.96 16.40 7.89
CA TRP A 72 -9.13 15.87 8.97
C TRP A 72 -9.64 14.54 9.51
N ALA A 73 -10.92 14.46 9.87
CA ALA A 73 -11.48 13.26 10.50
C ALA A 73 -11.40 12.02 9.58
N PRO A 74 -11.85 12.05 8.32
CA PRO A 74 -11.71 10.90 7.42
C PRO A 74 -10.23 10.57 7.12
N ALA A 75 -9.35 11.56 7.02
CA ALA A 75 -7.93 11.34 6.81
C ALA A 75 -7.27 10.62 7.99
N LEU A 76 -7.57 11.05 9.22
CA LEU A 76 -7.09 10.41 10.43
C LEU A 76 -7.61 8.98 10.56
N LEU A 77 -8.91 8.76 10.32
CA LEU A 77 -9.51 7.43 10.36
C LEU A 77 -8.84 6.47 9.36
N LEU A 78 -8.54 6.95 8.14
CA LEU A 78 -7.83 6.16 7.14
C LEU A 78 -6.45 5.71 7.65
N LEU A 79 -5.69 6.62 8.26
CA LEU A 79 -4.38 6.28 8.84
C LEU A 79 -4.51 5.32 10.02
N LEU A 80 -5.52 5.48 10.89
CA LEU A 80 -5.78 4.56 11.99
C LEU A 80 -6.11 3.16 11.49
N CYS A 81 -6.93 3.05 10.43
CA CYS A 81 -7.23 1.77 9.78
C CYS A 81 -5.97 1.10 9.18
N ALA A 82 -4.98 1.88 8.75
CA ALA A 82 -3.73 1.35 8.20
C ALA A 82 -2.79 0.76 9.26
N ILE A 83 -2.94 1.11 10.56
CA ILE A 83 -1.99 0.74 11.62
C ILE A 83 -1.75 -0.78 11.72
N PRO A 84 -2.75 -1.67 11.71
CA PRO A 84 -2.50 -3.11 11.82
C PRO A 84 -1.64 -3.66 10.67
N ALA A 85 -1.95 -3.27 9.43
CA ALA A 85 -1.18 -3.70 8.24
C ALA A 85 0.25 -3.17 8.29
N PHE A 86 0.42 -1.87 8.51
CA PHE A 86 1.72 -1.22 8.63
C PHE A 86 2.55 -1.79 9.78
N GLY A 87 1.98 -1.90 10.99
CA GLY A 87 2.66 -2.39 12.17
C GLY A 87 3.11 -3.86 12.04
N SER A 88 2.28 -4.69 11.43
CA SER A 88 2.63 -6.08 11.12
C SER A 88 3.82 -6.16 10.17
N GLY A 89 3.82 -5.35 9.10
CA GLY A 89 4.93 -5.31 8.15
C GLY A 89 6.22 -4.77 8.77
N VAL A 90 6.16 -3.67 9.53
CA VAL A 90 7.34 -3.12 10.24
C VAL A 90 7.90 -4.14 11.25
N THR A 91 7.02 -4.88 11.93
CA THR A 91 7.47 -5.95 12.84
C THR A 91 8.23 -7.04 12.08
N GLU A 92 7.79 -7.42 10.88
CA GLU A 92 8.53 -8.36 10.03
C GLU A 92 9.85 -7.77 9.56
N ASP A 93 9.87 -6.53 9.10
CA ASP A 93 11.09 -5.86 8.64
C ASP A 93 12.19 -5.84 9.71
N ILE A 94 11.80 -5.69 11.00
CA ILE A 94 12.75 -5.62 12.12
C ILE A 94 13.07 -7.01 12.68
N SER A 95 12.06 -7.87 12.89
CA SER A 95 12.21 -9.14 13.63
C SER A 95 12.40 -10.37 12.75
N LYS A 96 12.00 -10.28 11.47
CA LYS A 96 11.99 -11.40 10.49
C LYS A 96 11.29 -12.67 11.02
N SER A 97 10.29 -12.49 11.90
CA SER A 97 9.65 -13.59 12.64
C SER A 97 8.16 -13.76 12.35
N GLN A 98 7.57 -12.87 11.53
CA GLN A 98 6.14 -12.90 11.24
C GLN A 98 5.80 -13.94 10.16
N SER A 99 4.88 -14.85 10.47
CA SER A 99 4.40 -15.78 9.46
C SER A 99 3.53 -15.09 8.40
N PRO A 100 3.50 -15.59 7.15
CA PRO A 100 2.62 -15.03 6.09
C PRO A 100 1.15 -14.97 6.50
N ARG A 101 0.69 -15.96 7.30
CA ARG A 101 -0.70 -15.99 7.82
C ARG A 101 -0.99 -14.84 8.78
N ARG A 102 -0.04 -14.46 9.64
CA ARG A 102 -0.19 -13.32 10.56
C ARG A 102 -0.25 -12.02 9.79
N ARG A 103 0.60 -11.83 8.80
CA ARG A 103 0.59 -10.64 7.93
C ARG A 103 -0.73 -10.50 7.18
N LEU A 104 -1.23 -11.58 6.58
CA LEU A 104 -2.55 -11.61 5.94
C LEU A 104 -3.69 -11.29 6.93
N PHE A 105 -3.62 -11.81 8.16
CA PHE A 105 -4.59 -11.50 9.20
C PHE A 105 -4.62 -10.01 9.53
N PHE A 106 -3.46 -9.37 9.74
CA PHE A 106 -3.42 -7.95 10.07
C PHE A 106 -3.82 -7.04 8.90
N THR A 107 -3.53 -7.42 7.65
CA THR A 107 -4.07 -6.69 6.48
C THR A 107 -5.58 -6.83 6.38
N ALA A 108 -6.14 -8.00 6.70
CA ALA A 108 -7.59 -8.20 6.79
C ALA A 108 -8.23 -7.40 7.94
N VAL A 109 -7.55 -7.27 9.09
CA VAL A 109 -8.00 -6.40 10.20
C VAL A 109 -8.03 -4.94 9.76
N SER A 110 -6.99 -4.45 9.07
CA SER A 110 -7.00 -3.09 8.51
C SER A 110 -8.17 -2.87 7.56
N ALA A 111 -8.43 -3.81 6.66
CA ALA A 111 -9.57 -3.75 5.74
C ALA A 111 -10.93 -3.76 6.47
N ALA A 112 -11.08 -4.60 7.51
CA ALA A 112 -12.29 -4.62 8.32
C ALA A 112 -12.51 -3.29 9.07
N LEU A 113 -11.45 -2.66 9.57
CA LEU A 113 -11.54 -1.33 10.15
C LEU A 113 -11.96 -0.28 9.11
N GLY A 114 -11.49 -0.35 7.87
CA GLY A 114 -11.93 0.50 6.75
C GLY A 114 -13.43 0.38 6.50
N VAL A 115 -13.94 -0.86 6.45
CA VAL A 115 -15.38 -1.10 6.31
C VAL A 115 -16.18 -0.51 7.48
N LEU A 116 -15.69 -0.67 8.73
CA LEU A 116 -16.42 -0.27 9.92
C LEU A 116 -16.36 1.23 10.21
N LEU A 117 -15.21 1.86 9.98
CA LEU A 117 -14.96 3.24 10.40
C LEU A 117 -15.10 4.26 9.28
N LEU A 118 -14.91 3.84 8.02
CA LEU A 118 -14.96 4.70 6.84
C LEU A 118 -16.20 4.43 5.96
N ASP A 119 -17.01 3.41 6.31
CA ASP A 119 -18.09 2.87 5.45
C ASP A 119 -17.58 2.47 4.04
N GLY A 120 -16.28 2.21 3.94
CA GLY A 120 -15.59 1.81 2.72
C GLY A 120 -15.94 0.39 2.33
N SER A 121 -17.11 0.15 1.72
CA SER A 121 -17.53 -1.18 1.31
C SER A 121 -17.94 -1.24 -0.16
N ILE A 122 -17.59 -2.35 -0.82
CA ILE A 122 -17.98 -2.64 -2.21
C ILE A 122 -19.44 -3.09 -2.18
N LYS A 123 -20.36 -2.20 -2.58
CA LYS A 123 -21.80 -2.46 -2.63
C LYS A 123 -22.32 -2.74 -4.04
N ARG A 124 -21.46 -2.58 -5.07
CA ARG A 124 -21.76 -2.78 -6.49
C ARG A 124 -20.51 -3.23 -7.22
N THR A 125 -20.65 -4.20 -8.10
CA THR A 125 -19.53 -4.74 -8.91
C THR A 125 -19.83 -4.72 -10.41
N ASP A 126 -21.10 -4.59 -10.81
CA ASP A 126 -21.63 -4.75 -12.18
C ASP A 126 -21.30 -6.16 -12.75
N ILE A 127 -21.11 -7.15 -11.89
CA ILE A 127 -20.90 -8.55 -12.25
C ILE A 127 -22.11 -9.37 -11.75
N PRO A 128 -22.90 -9.98 -12.66
CA PRO A 128 -24.02 -10.83 -12.26
C PRO A 128 -23.60 -11.94 -11.29
N GLY A 129 -24.35 -12.14 -10.22
CA GLY A 129 -24.03 -13.09 -9.14
C GLY A 129 -23.16 -12.51 -8.03
N LEU A 130 -22.11 -11.75 -8.34
CA LEU A 130 -21.32 -11.06 -7.33
C LEU A 130 -22.12 -9.89 -6.73
N ASP A 131 -22.89 -9.18 -7.55
CA ASP A 131 -23.79 -8.12 -7.07
C ASP A 131 -24.84 -8.65 -6.09
N TRP A 132 -25.32 -9.88 -6.27
CA TRP A 132 -26.20 -10.51 -5.28
C TRP A 132 -25.49 -10.73 -3.93
N ILE A 133 -24.22 -11.11 -3.93
CA ILE A 133 -23.43 -11.27 -2.70
C ILE A 133 -23.21 -9.92 -2.01
N VAL A 134 -22.75 -8.90 -2.76
CA VAL A 134 -22.41 -7.58 -2.18
C VAL A 134 -23.66 -6.72 -1.89
N SER A 135 -24.85 -7.11 -2.35
CA SER A 135 -26.11 -6.48 -1.93
C SER A 135 -26.43 -6.72 -0.45
N HIS A 136 -25.84 -7.76 0.16
CA HIS A 136 -25.99 -8.06 1.57
C HIS A 136 -24.82 -7.43 2.36
N PRO A 137 -25.05 -6.75 3.49
CA PRO A 137 -23.98 -6.05 4.24
C PRO A 137 -22.79 -6.95 4.60
N MET A 138 -23.06 -8.18 5.04
CA MET A 138 -22.00 -9.15 5.35
C MET A 138 -21.22 -9.56 4.11
N GLY A 139 -21.90 -9.78 2.98
CA GLY A 139 -21.26 -10.11 1.70
C GLY A 139 -20.37 -8.97 1.20
N ALA A 140 -20.88 -7.72 1.25
CA ALA A 140 -20.13 -6.53 0.92
C ALA A 140 -18.85 -6.42 1.78
N ALA A 141 -18.98 -6.59 3.11
CA ALA A 141 -17.85 -6.53 4.03
C ALA A 141 -16.81 -7.63 3.74
N LEU A 142 -17.24 -8.88 3.55
CA LEU A 142 -16.31 -9.99 3.27
C LEU A 142 -15.58 -9.81 1.94
N VAL A 143 -16.29 -9.41 0.87
CA VAL A 143 -15.67 -9.14 -0.43
C VAL A 143 -14.69 -7.97 -0.33
N THR A 144 -15.05 -6.90 0.38
CA THR A 144 -14.17 -5.75 0.58
C THR A 144 -12.90 -6.14 1.34
N VAL A 145 -13.04 -6.84 2.46
CA VAL A 145 -11.87 -7.32 3.25
C VAL A 145 -10.97 -8.20 2.41
N PHE A 146 -11.53 -9.11 1.62
CA PHE A 146 -10.76 -9.97 0.72
C PHE A 146 -10.01 -9.16 -0.33
N VAL A 147 -10.67 -8.19 -0.99
CA VAL A 147 -10.05 -7.35 -2.03
C VAL A 147 -8.95 -6.49 -1.45
N VAL A 148 -9.20 -5.75 -0.36
CA VAL A 148 -8.21 -4.84 0.24
C VAL A 148 -7.00 -5.62 0.77
N ALA A 149 -7.22 -6.71 1.51
CA ALA A 149 -6.13 -7.55 2.00
C ALA A 149 -5.37 -8.21 0.83
N GLY A 150 -6.07 -8.60 -0.23
CA GLY A 150 -5.49 -9.13 -1.46
C GLY A 150 -4.57 -8.13 -2.14
N VAL A 151 -5.02 -6.89 -2.36
CA VAL A 151 -4.21 -5.82 -2.96
C VAL A 151 -3.01 -5.47 -2.09
N ALA A 152 -3.18 -5.40 -0.76
CA ALA A 152 -2.08 -5.12 0.16
C ALA A 152 -0.97 -6.20 0.06
N ASN A 153 -1.35 -7.47 0.00
CA ASN A 153 -0.39 -8.56 -0.18
C ASN A 153 0.18 -8.61 -1.61
N SER A 154 -0.60 -8.23 -2.62
CA SER A 154 -0.14 -8.19 -4.00
C SER A 154 0.94 -7.12 -4.20
N LEU A 155 0.80 -5.97 -3.58
CA LEU A 155 1.83 -4.92 -3.63
C LEU A 155 3.14 -5.38 -2.95
N ASN A 156 3.05 -6.15 -1.87
CA ASN A 156 4.21 -6.76 -1.24
C ASN A 156 4.88 -7.81 -2.13
N ILE A 157 4.12 -8.58 -2.90
CA ILE A 157 4.66 -9.60 -3.81
C ILE A 157 5.46 -8.97 -4.96
N ILE A 158 5.01 -7.82 -5.49
CA ILE A 158 5.72 -7.14 -6.59
C ILE A 158 6.91 -6.30 -6.11
N ASP A 159 7.14 -6.13 -4.79
CA ASP A 159 8.27 -5.37 -4.24
C ASP A 159 9.60 -6.15 -4.32
N GLY A 160 9.88 -6.70 -5.50
CA GLY A 160 11.11 -7.46 -5.77
C GLY A 160 12.22 -6.64 -6.42
N PHE A 161 11.93 -5.47 -6.98
CA PHE A 161 12.88 -4.61 -7.68
C PHE A 161 12.80 -3.16 -7.18
N ASN A 162 13.95 -2.50 -7.13
CA ASN A 162 14.02 -1.07 -6.77
C ASN A 162 13.08 -0.24 -7.63
N GLY A 163 12.20 0.51 -7.01
CA GLY A 163 11.28 1.42 -7.66
C GLY A 163 9.99 0.78 -8.19
N LEU A 164 9.90 -0.55 -8.35
CA LEU A 164 8.75 -1.18 -8.99
C LEU A 164 7.45 -0.95 -8.18
N ALA A 165 7.38 -1.43 -6.96
CA ALA A 165 6.18 -1.30 -6.12
C ALA A 165 5.84 0.17 -5.84
N SER A 166 6.84 1.00 -5.58
CA SER A 166 6.65 2.43 -5.32
C SER A 166 6.16 3.19 -6.55
N MET A 167 6.70 2.93 -7.75
CA MET A 167 6.20 3.59 -8.97
C MET A 167 4.80 3.09 -9.34
N CYS A 168 4.51 1.79 -9.19
CA CYS A 168 3.14 1.28 -9.33
C CYS A 168 2.17 2.01 -8.39
N ALA A 169 2.54 2.18 -7.12
CA ALA A 169 1.71 2.91 -6.15
C ALA A 169 1.50 4.38 -6.57
N VAL A 170 2.52 5.07 -7.09
CA VAL A 170 2.39 6.44 -7.62
C VAL A 170 1.39 6.48 -8.77
N LEU A 171 1.50 5.57 -9.74
CA LEU A 171 0.60 5.53 -10.89
C LEU A 171 -0.84 5.20 -10.47
N MET A 172 -1.03 4.25 -9.54
CA MET A 172 -2.34 3.91 -9.00
C MET A 172 -2.96 5.09 -8.25
N LEU A 173 -2.22 5.75 -7.35
CA LEU A 173 -2.68 6.93 -6.61
C LEU A 173 -2.97 8.11 -7.53
N ALA A 174 -2.13 8.35 -8.55
CA ALA A 174 -2.36 9.40 -9.54
C ALA A 174 -3.65 9.14 -10.34
N SER A 175 -3.90 7.88 -10.71
CA SER A 175 -5.13 7.47 -11.41
C SER A 175 -6.37 7.68 -10.54
N VAL A 176 -6.31 7.26 -9.26
CA VAL A 176 -7.41 7.48 -8.29
C VAL A 176 -7.64 8.99 -8.10
N GLY A 177 -6.57 9.77 -7.89
CA GLY A 177 -6.66 11.22 -7.73
C GLY A 177 -7.22 11.92 -8.97
N TYR A 178 -6.85 11.47 -10.17
CA TYR A 178 -7.37 12.02 -11.42
C TYR A 178 -8.88 11.77 -11.57
N VAL A 179 -9.33 10.52 -11.36
CA VAL A 179 -10.77 10.20 -11.43
C VAL A 179 -11.55 10.92 -10.32
N ALA A 180 -11.01 10.99 -9.10
CA ALA A 180 -11.61 11.76 -8.02
C ALA A 180 -11.77 13.26 -8.39
N PHE A 181 -10.78 13.83 -9.06
CA PHE A 181 -10.86 15.22 -9.56
C PHE A 181 -11.98 15.39 -10.60
N GLN A 182 -12.14 14.43 -11.52
CA GLN A 182 -13.20 14.47 -12.55
C GLN A 182 -14.62 14.40 -11.95
N VAL A 183 -14.78 13.73 -10.82
CA VAL A 183 -16.07 13.65 -10.11
C VAL A 183 -16.20 14.65 -8.96
N ASN A 184 -15.27 15.60 -8.84
CA ASN A 184 -15.22 16.66 -7.82
C ASN A 184 -15.13 16.11 -6.38
N ASP A 185 -14.59 14.92 -6.14
CA ASP A 185 -14.33 14.41 -4.80
C ASP A 185 -12.95 14.87 -4.29
N MET A 186 -12.92 16.12 -3.83
CA MET A 186 -11.67 16.76 -3.41
C MET A 186 -11.01 16.08 -2.20
N LEU A 187 -11.76 15.39 -1.35
CA LEU A 187 -11.17 14.61 -0.25
C LEU A 187 -10.25 13.53 -0.80
N ILE A 188 -10.74 12.70 -1.72
CA ILE A 188 -9.94 11.61 -2.33
C ILE A 188 -8.77 12.19 -3.13
N VAL A 189 -8.96 13.33 -3.82
CA VAL A 189 -7.86 14.04 -4.50
C VAL A 189 -6.73 14.36 -3.53
N TRP A 190 -7.04 14.99 -2.39
CA TRP A 190 -6.01 15.38 -1.42
C TRP A 190 -5.32 14.19 -0.77
N LEU A 191 -6.07 13.13 -0.45
CA LEU A 191 -5.50 11.89 0.08
C LEU A 191 -4.55 11.26 -0.96
N ALA A 192 -4.95 11.15 -2.22
CA ALA A 192 -4.11 10.63 -3.30
C ALA A 192 -2.84 11.47 -3.50
N VAL A 193 -2.96 12.80 -3.51
CA VAL A 193 -1.83 13.73 -3.65
C VAL A 193 -0.84 13.61 -2.49
N ALA A 194 -1.32 13.44 -1.25
CA ALA A 194 -0.45 13.20 -0.09
C ALA A 194 0.33 11.88 -0.26
N GLY A 195 -0.35 10.82 -0.70
CA GLY A 195 0.29 9.53 -0.99
C GLY A 195 1.35 9.64 -2.09
N VAL A 196 1.01 10.27 -3.22
CA VAL A 196 1.97 10.48 -4.33
C VAL A 196 3.19 11.24 -3.85
N GLY A 197 3.02 12.34 -3.11
CA GLY A 197 4.14 13.12 -2.58
C GLY A 197 5.05 12.27 -1.68
N ALA A 198 4.46 11.55 -0.74
CA ALA A 198 5.23 10.72 0.20
C ALA A 198 5.99 9.59 -0.50
N VAL A 199 5.35 8.90 -1.46
CA VAL A 199 6.02 7.82 -2.21
C VAL A 199 7.14 8.36 -3.09
N LEU A 200 6.94 9.50 -3.76
CA LEU A 200 8.00 10.14 -4.56
C LEU A 200 9.20 10.55 -3.70
N GLY A 201 8.99 11.05 -2.47
CA GLY A 201 10.07 11.37 -1.54
C GLY A 201 10.93 10.15 -1.19
N PHE A 202 10.31 9.01 -0.94
CA PHE A 202 10.99 7.72 -0.75
C PHE A 202 11.68 7.25 -2.04
N PHE A 203 10.98 7.33 -3.19
CA PHE A 203 11.43 6.82 -4.48
C PHE A 203 12.80 7.37 -4.90
N VAL A 204 13.08 8.64 -4.64
CA VAL A 204 14.37 9.28 -4.96
C VAL A 204 15.57 8.55 -4.36
N LEU A 205 15.41 7.94 -3.18
CA LEU A 205 16.48 7.19 -2.50
C LEU A 205 16.41 5.69 -2.78
N ASN A 206 15.25 5.17 -3.18
CA ASN A 206 15.08 3.78 -3.54
C ASN A 206 15.54 3.48 -4.98
N PHE A 207 15.19 4.35 -5.95
CA PHE A 207 15.52 4.16 -7.36
C PHE A 207 16.39 5.32 -7.91
N PRO A 208 17.44 5.01 -8.73
CA PRO A 208 17.88 3.67 -9.09
C PRO A 208 18.87 3.05 -8.09
N ALA A 209 19.37 3.84 -7.13
CA ALA A 209 20.54 3.50 -6.32
C ALA A 209 20.27 2.42 -5.24
N GLY A 210 19.03 2.10 -4.91
CA GLY A 210 18.70 1.06 -3.91
C GLY A 210 19.26 1.37 -2.52
N LEU A 211 19.31 2.64 -2.10
CA LEU A 211 19.86 3.04 -0.80
C LEU A 211 18.99 2.59 0.38
N ILE A 212 17.74 2.28 0.12
CA ILE A 212 16.75 1.81 1.07
C ILE A 212 15.66 1.01 0.35
N PHE A 213 15.15 -0.04 0.96
CA PHE A 213 14.02 -0.80 0.46
C PHE A 213 12.72 -0.36 1.11
N LEU A 214 11.61 -0.56 0.38
CA LEU A 214 10.27 -0.24 0.85
C LEU A 214 9.93 -1.00 2.14
N GLY A 215 10.25 -2.28 2.16
CA GLY A 215 9.94 -3.20 3.25
C GLY A 215 8.48 -3.63 3.27
N ASP A 216 8.21 -4.68 4.06
CA ASP A 216 6.86 -5.23 4.22
C ASP A 216 5.90 -4.18 4.80
N GLY A 217 6.37 -3.36 5.76
CA GLY A 217 5.57 -2.27 6.32
C GLY A 217 5.12 -1.27 5.26
N GLY A 218 6.04 -0.83 4.40
CA GLY A 218 5.73 0.09 3.31
C GLY A 218 4.80 -0.51 2.27
N ALA A 219 5.06 -1.76 1.88
CA ALA A 219 4.25 -2.44 0.87
C ALA A 219 2.80 -2.68 1.33
N TYR A 220 2.59 -3.18 2.56
CA TYR A 220 1.24 -3.37 3.11
C TYR A 220 0.51 -2.06 3.33
N PHE A 221 1.20 -1.03 3.83
CA PHE A 221 0.61 0.30 3.98
C PHE A 221 0.13 0.85 2.63
N LEU A 222 0.98 0.85 1.61
CA LEU A 222 0.64 1.39 0.30
C LEU A 222 -0.47 0.60 -0.38
N GLY A 223 -0.42 -0.74 -0.31
CA GLY A 223 -1.46 -1.58 -0.89
C GLY A 223 -2.83 -1.36 -0.22
N PHE A 224 -2.87 -1.29 1.12
CA PHE A 224 -4.07 -0.90 1.86
C PHE A 224 -4.54 0.51 1.46
N TYR A 225 -3.64 1.49 1.47
CA TYR A 225 -3.95 2.89 1.20
C TYR A 225 -4.55 3.08 -0.20
N VAL A 226 -3.93 2.50 -1.23
CA VAL A 226 -4.44 2.56 -2.61
C VAL A 226 -5.81 1.89 -2.74
N ALA A 227 -5.94 0.66 -2.20
CA ALA A 227 -7.19 -0.10 -2.30
C ALA A 227 -8.34 0.63 -1.58
N GLU A 228 -8.09 1.13 -0.38
CA GLU A 228 -9.09 1.84 0.41
C GLU A 228 -9.52 3.15 -0.27
N LEU A 229 -8.58 3.93 -0.81
CA LEU A 229 -8.94 5.13 -1.56
C LEU A 229 -9.78 4.83 -2.80
N ALA A 230 -9.44 3.77 -3.54
CA ALA A 230 -10.19 3.37 -4.73
C ALA A 230 -11.62 2.90 -4.36
N ILE A 231 -11.80 2.21 -3.25
CA ILE A 231 -13.11 1.78 -2.75
C ILE A 231 -13.91 2.97 -2.22
N LEU A 232 -13.30 3.86 -1.45
CA LEU A 232 -13.95 5.08 -0.97
C LEU A 232 -14.40 5.96 -2.13
N LEU A 233 -13.58 6.09 -3.18
CA LEU A 233 -13.97 6.83 -4.40
C LEU A 233 -15.21 6.21 -5.04
N LEU A 234 -15.24 4.88 -5.19
CA LEU A 234 -16.39 4.15 -5.74
C LEU A 234 -17.64 4.32 -4.87
N HIS A 235 -17.48 4.18 -3.53
CA HIS A 235 -18.59 4.28 -2.59
C HIS A 235 -19.22 5.68 -2.57
N ARG A 236 -18.40 6.72 -2.63
CA ARG A 236 -18.84 8.12 -2.56
C ARG A 236 -19.39 8.63 -3.88
N ASN A 237 -19.01 8.02 -5.02
CA ASN A 237 -19.32 8.51 -6.35
C ASN A 237 -19.96 7.43 -7.22
N PRO A 238 -21.31 7.33 -7.26
CA PRO A 238 -22.02 6.31 -8.04
C PRO A 238 -21.74 6.37 -9.56
N SER A 239 -21.26 7.49 -10.08
CA SER A 239 -20.86 7.66 -11.48
C SER A 239 -19.54 6.95 -11.84
N VAL A 240 -18.72 6.59 -10.85
CA VAL A 240 -17.48 5.86 -11.07
C VAL A 240 -17.79 4.38 -11.29
N SER A 241 -17.22 3.79 -12.35
CA SER A 241 -17.42 2.38 -12.64
C SER A 241 -16.80 1.48 -11.57
N PRO A 242 -17.50 0.43 -11.11
CA PRO A 242 -16.94 -0.56 -10.18
C PRO A 242 -15.71 -1.30 -10.72
N MET A 243 -15.54 -1.33 -12.04
CA MET A 243 -14.35 -1.91 -12.68
C MET A 243 -13.10 -1.04 -12.53
N PHE A 244 -13.24 0.25 -12.18
CA PHE A 244 -12.11 1.16 -12.07
C PHE A 244 -11.10 0.74 -10.99
N PRO A 245 -11.47 0.40 -9.73
CA PRO A 245 -10.55 -0.13 -8.73
C PRO A 245 -9.78 -1.36 -9.20
N LEU A 246 -10.47 -2.29 -9.90
CA LEU A 246 -9.85 -3.48 -10.45
C LEU A 246 -8.80 -3.14 -11.52
N LEU A 247 -9.12 -2.21 -12.43
CA LEU A 247 -8.19 -1.76 -13.47
C LEU A 247 -6.96 -1.07 -12.87
N VAL A 248 -7.15 -0.23 -11.86
CA VAL A 248 -6.04 0.45 -11.19
C VAL A 248 -5.08 -0.54 -10.53
N CYS A 249 -5.62 -1.58 -9.89
CA CYS A 249 -4.83 -2.58 -9.17
C CYS A 249 -4.48 -3.80 -10.03
N ILE A 250 -4.72 -3.78 -11.37
CA ILE A 250 -4.62 -4.97 -12.21
C ILE A 250 -3.22 -5.58 -12.22
N TYR A 251 -2.18 -4.75 -12.29
CA TYR A 251 -0.81 -5.23 -12.40
C TYR A 251 -0.37 -6.04 -11.16
N PRO A 252 -0.39 -5.52 -9.92
CA PRO A 252 0.00 -6.29 -8.75
C PRO A 252 -0.90 -7.52 -8.52
N VAL A 253 -2.20 -7.42 -8.80
CA VAL A 253 -3.13 -8.54 -8.65
C VAL A 253 -2.84 -9.62 -9.68
N PHE A 254 -2.64 -9.26 -10.96
CA PHE A 254 -2.30 -10.20 -12.02
C PHE A 254 -0.99 -10.94 -11.75
N GLU A 255 0.08 -10.21 -11.37
CA GLU A 255 1.36 -10.82 -11.02
C GLU A 255 1.23 -11.81 -9.86
N THR A 256 0.42 -11.48 -8.86
CA THR A 256 0.16 -12.36 -7.73
C THR A 256 -0.55 -13.64 -8.17
N VAL A 257 -1.65 -13.51 -8.90
CA VAL A 257 -2.43 -14.66 -9.40
C VAL A 257 -1.58 -15.53 -10.33
N PHE A 258 -0.83 -14.92 -11.23
CA PHE A 258 0.05 -15.63 -12.16
C PHE A 258 1.21 -16.32 -11.41
N SER A 259 1.78 -15.69 -10.41
CA SER A 259 2.83 -16.27 -9.57
C SER A 259 2.32 -17.51 -8.80
N ILE A 260 1.11 -17.42 -8.24
CA ILE A 260 0.46 -18.56 -7.57
C ILE A 260 0.19 -19.69 -8.58
N TYR A 261 -0.38 -19.36 -9.74
CA TYR A 261 -0.64 -20.33 -10.80
C TYR A 261 0.65 -21.07 -11.23
N ARG A 262 1.72 -20.31 -11.49
CA ARG A 262 3.02 -20.87 -11.89
C ARG A 262 3.58 -21.83 -10.82
N ARG A 263 3.52 -21.46 -9.54
CA ARG A 263 4.00 -22.30 -8.44
C ARG A 263 3.21 -23.59 -8.31
N VAL A 264 1.90 -23.47 -8.23
CA VAL A 264 1.01 -24.61 -7.97
C VAL A 264 0.90 -25.53 -9.19
N MET A 265 0.61 -24.98 -10.36
CA MET A 265 0.28 -25.78 -11.55
C MET A 265 1.51 -26.21 -12.35
N LEU A 266 2.53 -25.34 -12.48
CA LEU A 266 3.68 -25.65 -13.32
C LEU A 266 4.83 -26.27 -12.54
N ARG A 267 5.01 -25.94 -11.27
CA ARG A 267 6.12 -26.42 -10.44
C ARG A 267 5.70 -27.42 -9.35
N GLY A 268 4.42 -27.62 -9.11
CA GLY A 268 3.90 -28.49 -8.05
C GLY A 268 4.34 -28.06 -6.63
N GLN A 269 4.65 -26.77 -6.44
CA GLN A 269 5.13 -26.21 -5.19
C GLN A 269 3.98 -25.55 -4.42
N PRO A 270 4.04 -25.47 -3.06
CA PRO A 270 3.07 -24.71 -2.29
C PRO A 270 3.02 -23.23 -2.71
N ALA A 271 1.82 -22.64 -2.74
CA ALA A 271 1.60 -21.25 -3.17
C ALA A 271 2.43 -20.19 -2.40
N GLY A 272 2.87 -20.51 -1.18
CA GLY A 272 3.64 -19.60 -0.33
C GLY A 272 5.18 -19.75 -0.41
N MET A 273 5.71 -20.64 -1.28
CA MET A 273 7.15 -20.73 -1.47
C MET A 273 7.68 -19.60 -2.36
N PRO A 274 8.87 -19.02 -2.05
CA PRO A 274 9.50 -18.06 -2.94
C PRO A 274 9.82 -18.70 -4.30
N ASP A 275 9.64 -17.93 -5.38
CA ASP A 275 10.07 -18.39 -6.70
C ASP A 275 11.61 -18.44 -6.74
N GLY A 276 12.16 -19.66 -6.88
CA GLY A 276 13.51 -19.80 -7.40
C GLY A 276 13.50 -19.39 -8.88
N ILE A 277 14.31 -18.43 -9.24
CA ILE A 277 14.56 -18.03 -10.63
C ILE A 277 15.28 -19.17 -11.36
#